data_7be45449aa1c85e5984438fd59d30bca
#
_entry.id   7be45449aa1c85e5984438fd59d30bca
#
_cell.length_a   1.000
_cell.length_b   1.000
_cell.length_c   1.000
_cell.angle_alpha   90.00
_cell.angle_beta   90.00
_cell.angle_gamma   90.00
#
_symmetry.space_group_name_H-M   'P 1'
#
loop_
_entity.id
_entity.type
_entity.pdbx_description
1 polymer ?
#
loop_
_entity_poly.entity_id
_entity_poly.type
_entity_poly.pdbx_seq_one_letter_code
_entity_poly.pdbx_strand_id
1 'polypeptide(L)'
;LPFFFFPENSIMHFAILNALRSWNYFELNPSIRCYCNTGGFGIDGALSTTFGSALAEPNTLHFVVIGDLAFFYDMNSLGNRDMMANIRILLVNNGIGDEMRMPYSTGFRLHGEELPYVCAQGHYRAQNAFDSLAKAWCEALGFKYMSASSKQEYLERLPEFLTTQSDSPIILECHTTPDDDSQAGGALQLLDQDYVNKKKLKDAIKNVVPDSMLRTAKTILSRK
;
A
#
# COMPACT_ATOMS: atom_id res chain seq x y z
N LEU A 1 4.51 17.62 -3.52
CA LEU A 1 3.25 16.88 -3.64
C LEU A 1 3.34 16.01 -4.89
N PRO A 2 3.68 14.71 -4.75
CA PRO A 2 4.06 13.84 -5.88
C PRO A 2 2.88 13.40 -6.76
N PHE A 3 1.64 13.66 -6.36
CA PHE A 3 0.44 13.09 -6.99
C PHE A 3 0.05 13.74 -8.32
N PHE A 4 0.55 14.94 -8.60
CA PHE A 4 0.26 15.67 -9.83
C PHE A 4 1.17 15.30 -11.02
N PHE A 5 2.13 14.40 -10.83
CA PHE A 5 3.15 14.10 -11.84
C PHE A 5 2.99 12.78 -12.57
N PHE A 6 1.98 11.98 -12.22
CA PHE A 6 1.72 10.75 -12.98
C PHE A 6 1.29 11.08 -14.40
N PRO A 7 1.83 10.38 -15.41
CA PRO A 7 1.48 10.59 -16.80
C PRO A 7 -0.03 10.45 -17.03
N GLU A 8 -0.58 11.37 -17.80
CA GLU A 8 -1.99 11.33 -18.21
C GLU A 8 -2.30 10.03 -18.97
N ASN A 9 -3.56 9.60 -18.89
CA ASN A 9 -4.06 8.38 -19.53
C ASN A 9 -3.37 7.09 -19.08
N SER A 10 -2.63 7.10 -17.97
CA SER A 10 -2.09 5.89 -17.37
C SER A 10 -3.15 5.10 -16.59
N ILE A 11 -2.78 3.89 -16.18
CA ILE A 11 -3.60 3.02 -15.33
C ILE A 11 -2.86 2.84 -14.01
N MET A 12 -3.59 2.96 -12.89
CA MET A 12 -3.06 2.71 -11.56
C MET A 12 -3.82 1.58 -10.88
N HIS A 13 -3.07 0.61 -10.39
CA HIS A 13 -3.57 -0.45 -9.52
C HIS A 13 -3.10 -0.20 -8.10
N PHE A 14 -4.00 -0.42 -7.14
CA PHE A 14 -3.66 -0.33 -5.73
C PHE A 14 -3.81 -1.72 -5.11
N ALA A 15 -2.80 -2.19 -4.39
CA ALA A 15 -3.00 -3.26 -3.45
C ALA A 15 -3.98 -2.82 -2.36
N ILE A 16 -4.73 -3.76 -1.81
CA ILE A 16 -5.73 -3.45 -0.77
C ILE A 16 -5.06 -2.93 0.52
N LEU A 17 -5.89 -2.53 1.47
CA LEU A 17 -5.51 -2.06 2.80
C LEU A 17 -4.76 -0.71 2.75
N ASN A 18 -3.58 -0.63 3.37
CA ASN A 18 -2.89 0.65 3.53
C ASN A 18 -2.49 1.31 2.21
N ALA A 19 -2.11 0.55 1.19
CA ALA A 19 -1.81 1.10 -0.13
C ALA A 19 -3.02 1.86 -0.70
N LEU A 20 -4.19 1.22 -0.77
CA LEU A 20 -5.43 1.86 -1.24
C LEU A 20 -5.87 3.01 -0.33
N ARG A 21 -5.88 2.79 0.99
CA ARG A 21 -6.40 3.78 1.95
C ARG A 21 -5.60 5.07 1.95
N SER A 22 -4.27 4.97 1.92
CA SER A 22 -3.40 6.14 1.91
C SER A 22 -3.59 6.97 0.65
N TRP A 23 -3.80 6.33 -0.49
CA TRP A 23 -3.99 7.02 -1.76
C TRP A 23 -5.39 7.63 -1.92
N ASN A 24 -6.40 7.13 -1.22
CA ASN A 24 -7.76 7.71 -1.21
C ASN A 24 -7.83 9.12 -0.60
N TYR A 25 -6.79 9.59 0.06
CA TYR A 25 -6.71 10.97 0.55
C TYR A 25 -6.28 11.98 -0.51
N PHE A 26 -5.95 11.53 -1.72
CA PHE A 26 -5.39 12.38 -2.76
C PHE A 26 -6.17 12.24 -4.06
N GLU A 27 -6.36 13.37 -4.74
CA GLU A 27 -6.94 13.39 -6.07
C GLU A 27 -5.87 13.12 -7.12
N LEU A 28 -6.17 12.23 -8.07
CA LEU A 28 -5.37 11.96 -9.25
C LEU A 28 -5.96 12.72 -10.45
N ASN A 29 -5.15 12.89 -11.51
CA ASN A 29 -5.67 13.43 -12.75
C ASN A 29 -6.84 12.57 -13.24
N PRO A 30 -7.99 13.16 -13.62
CA PRO A 30 -9.18 12.40 -14.06
C PRO A 30 -8.98 11.47 -15.25
N SER A 31 -7.91 11.67 -16.04
CA SER A 31 -7.55 10.77 -17.14
C SER A 31 -6.94 9.45 -16.67
N ILE A 32 -6.51 9.34 -15.40
CA ILE A 32 -5.91 8.13 -14.83
C ILE A 32 -7.03 7.19 -14.38
N ARG A 33 -7.03 5.98 -14.92
CA ARG A 33 -7.96 4.92 -14.52
C ARG A 33 -7.39 4.15 -13.33
N CYS A 34 -8.18 4.03 -12.25
CA CYS A 34 -7.74 3.41 -11.00
C CYS A 34 -8.51 2.12 -10.72
N TYR A 35 -7.79 1.07 -10.28
CA TYR A 35 -8.35 -0.24 -9.98
C TYR A 35 -7.78 -0.80 -8.67
N CYS A 36 -8.58 -1.63 -7.99
CA CYS A 36 -8.17 -2.35 -6.80
C CYS A 36 -8.94 -3.66 -6.67
N ASN A 37 -8.28 -4.73 -6.27
CA ASN A 37 -8.87 -6.06 -6.07
C ASN A 37 -9.58 -6.15 -4.70
N THR A 38 -10.69 -5.45 -4.53
CA THR A 38 -11.41 -5.41 -3.24
C THR A 38 -12.39 -6.56 -3.03
N GLY A 39 -12.80 -7.26 -4.08
CA GLY A 39 -13.85 -8.29 -4.02
C GLY A 39 -13.49 -9.49 -3.17
N GLY A 40 -12.26 -10.00 -3.29
CA GLY A 40 -11.76 -11.13 -2.48
C GLY A 40 -11.13 -10.73 -1.16
N PHE A 41 -10.83 -9.46 -0.99
CA PHE A 41 -10.16 -8.88 0.18
C PHE A 41 -8.83 -9.56 0.56
N GLY A 42 -8.16 -10.20 -0.40
CA GLY A 42 -6.83 -10.80 -0.26
C GLY A 42 -5.72 -9.81 -0.58
N ILE A 43 -4.54 -9.99 0.02
CA ILE A 43 -3.35 -9.18 -0.29
C ILE A 43 -2.59 -9.68 -1.52
N ASP A 44 -2.98 -10.80 -2.06
CA ASP A 44 -2.49 -11.42 -3.29
C ASP A 44 -3.16 -10.83 -4.53
N GLY A 45 -2.56 -11.08 -5.69
CA GLY A 45 -3.17 -10.79 -6.99
C GLY A 45 -3.03 -9.36 -7.51
N ALA A 46 -2.42 -8.43 -6.78
CA ALA A 46 -2.27 -7.05 -7.25
C ALA A 46 -1.26 -6.93 -8.40
N LEU A 47 -0.13 -7.64 -8.33
CA LEU A 47 0.88 -7.66 -9.39
C LEU A 47 0.37 -8.39 -10.63
N SER A 48 -0.20 -9.58 -10.45
CA SER A 48 -0.74 -10.38 -11.56
C SER A 48 -1.88 -9.68 -12.29
N THR A 49 -2.77 -8.97 -11.58
CA THR A 49 -3.80 -8.14 -12.20
C THR A 49 -3.20 -6.98 -13.00
N THR A 50 -2.20 -6.28 -12.43
CA THR A 50 -1.49 -5.20 -13.14
C THR A 50 -0.81 -5.71 -14.40
N PHE A 51 -0.16 -6.87 -14.31
CA PHE A 51 0.48 -7.53 -15.44
C PHE A 51 -0.54 -7.88 -16.54
N GLY A 52 -1.65 -8.50 -16.18
CA GLY A 52 -2.71 -8.82 -17.14
C GLY A 52 -3.30 -7.57 -17.81
N SER A 53 -3.46 -6.47 -17.06
CA SER A 53 -3.88 -5.18 -17.60
C SER A 53 -2.84 -4.59 -18.57
N ALA A 54 -1.55 -4.70 -18.24
CA ALA A 54 -0.47 -4.21 -19.10
C ALA A 54 -0.36 -4.99 -20.43
N LEU A 55 -0.62 -6.29 -20.41
CA LEU A 55 -0.71 -7.11 -21.61
C LEU A 55 -1.91 -6.73 -22.49
N ALA A 56 -3.05 -6.42 -21.87
CA ALA A 56 -4.27 -6.04 -22.59
C ALA A 56 -4.15 -4.65 -23.24
N GLU A 57 -3.39 -3.74 -22.61
CA GLU A 57 -3.18 -2.37 -23.09
C GLU A 57 -1.69 -2.02 -23.17
N PRO A 58 -0.94 -2.59 -24.14
CA PRO A 58 0.51 -2.51 -24.19
C PRO A 58 1.08 -1.11 -24.44
N ASN A 59 0.27 -0.21 -24.98
CA ASN A 59 0.65 1.19 -25.25
C ASN A 59 0.32 2.14 -24.10
N THR A 60 -0.26 1.63 -23.01
CA THR A 60 -0.61 2.40 -21.81
C THR A 60 0.40 2.10 -20.70
N LEU A 61 0.78 3.12 -19.92
CA LEU A 61 1.65 2.96 -18.79
C LEU A 61 0.84 2.48 -17.58
N HIS A 62 1.29 1.40 -16.95
CA HIS A 62 0.62 0.77 -15.81
C HIS A 62 1.46 0.93 -14.55
N PHE A 63 0.85 1.50 -13.52
CA PHE A 63 1.43 1.63 -12.20
C PHE A 63 0.74 0.68 -11.23
N VAL A 64 1.51 0.14 -10.28
CA VAL A 64 0.95 -0.52 -9.09
C VAL A 64 1.59 0.04 -7.84
N VAL A 65 0.76 0.37 -6.85
CA VAL A 65 1.19 0.74 -5.50
C VAL A 65 0.94 -0.45 -4.59
N ILE A 66 1.98 -0.95 -3.95
CA ILE A 66 1.93 -2.22 -3.23
C ILE A 66 2.84 -2.19 -2.00
N GLY A 67 2.39 -2.79 -0.89
CA GLY A 67 3.24 -3.05 0.27
C GLY A 67 4.09 -4.30 0.09
N ASP A 68 5.13 -4.43 0.88
CA ASP A 68 6.10 -5.54 0.82
C ASP A 68 5.45 -6.91 1.00
N LEU A 69 4.62 -7.09 2.01
CA LEU A 69 3.97 -8.38 2.24
C LEU A 69 3.11 -8.81 1.05
N ALA A 70 2.30 -7.90 0.50
CA ALA A 70 1.48 -8.14 -0.69
C ALA A 70 2.35 -8.41 -1.93
N PHE A 71 3.47 -7.71 -2.07
CA PHE A 71 4.44 -7.95 -3.14
C PHE A 71 4.96 -9.39 -3.11
N PHE A 72 5.44 -9.86 -1.95
CA PHE A 72 5.99 -11.21 -1.83
C PHE A 72 4.94 -12.33 -1.98
N TYR A 73 3.66 -12.05 -1.73
CA TYR A 73 2.58 -13.00 -1.98
C TYR A 73 2.28 -13.22 -3.47
N ASP A 74 2.62 -12.26 -4.33
CA ASP A 74 2.30 -12.30 -5.77
C ASP A 74 3.54 -12.10 -6.68
N MET A 75 4.75 -12.07 -6.11
CA MET A 75 6.00 -11.78 -6.81
C MET A 75 6.32 -12.75 -7.94
N ASN A 76 5.82 -13.98 -7.88
CA ASN A 76 6.02 -14.99 -8.90
C ASN A 76 5.38 -14.60 -10.25
N SER A 77 4.36 -13.75 -10.25
CA SER A 77 3.76 -13.22 -11.48
C SER A 77 4.75 -12.41 -12.33
N LEU A 78 5.74 -11.79 -11.69
CA LEU A 78 6.79 -11.01 -12.37
C LEU A 78 7.76 -11.88 -13.20
N GLY A 79 7.81 -13.18 -12.93
CA GLY A 79 8.61 -14.15 -13.69
C GLY A 79 7.96 -14.58 -15.02
N ASN A 80 6.89 -13.93 -15.44
CA ASN A 80 6.23 -14.25 -16.70
C ASN A 80 7.11 -13.83 -17.90
N ARG A 81 7.25 -14.73 -18.89
CA ARG A 81 8.06 -14.48 -20.10
C ARG A 81 7.57 -13.31 -20.95
N ASP A 82 6.28 -12.95 -20.82
CA ASP A 82 5.64 -11.87 -21.59
C ASP A 82 5.64 -10.54 -20.80
N MET A 83 6.55 -10.38 -19.82
CA MET A 83 6.66 -9.16 -19.01
C MET A 83 6.91 -7.94 -19.88
N MET A 84 6.17 -6.86 -19.61
CA MET A 84 6.12 -5.67 -20.45
C MET A 84 6.89 -4.51 -19.82
N ALA A 85 7.57 -3.73 -20.65
CA ALA A 85 8.31 -2.52 -20.23
C ALA A 85 7.43 -1.37 -19.75
N ASN A 86 6.11 -1.43 -19.97
CA ASN A 86 5.13 -0.42 -19.57
C ASN A 86 4.65 -0.56 -18.11
N ILE A 87 5.30 -1.39 -17.28
CA ILE A 87 4.95 -1.61 -15.87
C ILE A 87 5.87 -0.79 -14.96
N ARG A 88 5.26 -0.16 -13.94
CA ARG A 88 5.91 0.61 -12.88
C ARG A 88 5.41 0.12 -11.54
N ILE A 89 6.29 -0.38 -10.69
CA ILE A 89 5.96 -0.89 -9.35
C ILE A 89 6.47 0.11 -8.31
N LEU A 90 5.57 0.74 -7.57
CA LEU A 90 5.89 1.51 -6.37
C LEU A 90 5.72 0.59 -5.17
N LEU A 91 6.81 0.05 -4.68
CA LEU A 91 6.85 -0.85 -3.54
C LEU A 91 7.15 -0.07 -2.26
N VAL A 92 6.23 -0.10 -1.30
CA VAL A 92 6.46 0.44 0.05
C VAL A 92 6.87 -0.71 0.95
N ASN A 93 8.11 -0.67 1.44
CA ASN A 93 8.71 -1.73 2.26
C ASN A 93 9.01 -1.22 3.66
N ASN A 94 8.18 -1.62 4.63
CA ASN A 94 8.38 -1.35 6.06
C ASN A 94 8.72 -2.63 6.86
N GLY A 95 8.81 -3.79 6.20
CA GLY A 95 9.17 -5.09 6.77
C GLY A 95 8.06 -5.79 7.56
N ILE A 96 6.81 -5.35 7.42
CA ILE A 96 5.66 -5.93 8.10
C ILE A 96 4.35 -5.77 7.30
N GLY A 97 3.32 -6.54 7.66
CA GLY A 97 1.94 -6.25 7.26
C GLY A 97 1.33 -5.19 8.18
N ASP A 98 1.56 -3.91 7.91
CA ASP A 98 1.33 -2.79 8.82
C ASP A 98 -0.15 -2.48 9.11
N GLU A 99 -1.11 -3.10 8.42
CA GLU A 99 -2.55 -2.92 8.64
C GLU A 99 -2.94 -3.09 10.11
N MET A 100 -2.36 -4.09 10.80
CA MET A 100 -2.70 -4.40 12.18
C MET A 100 -2.11 -3.40 13.19
N ARG A 101 -1.14 -2.61 12.77
CA ARG A 101 -0.55 -1.54 13.59
C ARG A 101 -1.24 -0.18 13.42
N MET A 102 -2.12 -0.06 12.43
CA MET A 102 -2.82 1.20 12.22
C MET A 102 -3.80 1.52 13.36
N PRO A 103 -3.90 2.79 13.79
CA PRO A 103 -4.74 3.18 14.96
C PRO A 103 -6.21 2.81 14.82
N TYR A 104 -6.70 2.63 13.59
CA TYR A 104 -8.08 2.23 13.30
C TYR A 104 -8.28 0.71 13.27
N SER A 105 -7.21 -0.08 13.23
CA SER A 105 -7.28 -1.53 13.17
C SER A 105 -7.64 -2.15 14.51
N THR A 106 -8.37 -3.26 14.46
CA THR A 106 -8.62 -4.08 15.66
C THR A 106 -7.32 -4.66 16.22
N GLY A 107 -6.37 -5.00 15.33
CA GLY A 107 -5.05 -5.50 15.71
C GLY A 107 -4.20 -4.49 16.49
N PHE A 108 -4.47 -3.19 16.34
CA PHE A 108 -3.79 -2.14 17.11
C PHE A 108 -3.94 -2.29 18.64
N ARG A 109 -4.98 -3.01 19.07
CA ARG A 109 -5.22 -3.30 20.50
C ARG A 109 -4.39 -4.48 21.03
N LEU A 110 -3.76 -5.22 20.14
CA LEU A 110 -2.82 -6.28 20.50
C LEU A 110 -1.49 -5.63 20.89
N HIS A 111 -1.01 -5.96 22.08
CA HIS A 111 0.20 -5.40 22.65
C HIS A 111 1.25 -6.48 22.82
N GLY A 112 2.53 -6.08 22.80
CA GLY A 112 3.64 -6.92 23.20
C GLY A 112 4.00 -7.99 22.19
N GLU A 113 4.12 -9.21 22.67
CA GLU A 113 4.73 -10.32 21.93
C GLU A 113 3.87 -10.85 20.76
N GLU A 114 2.56 -10.65 20.78
CA GLU A 114 1.66 -11.16 19.74
C GLU A 114 1.72 -10.33 18.44
N LEU A 115 1.99 -9.03 18.54
CA LEU A 115 1.95 -8.13 17.40
C LEU A 115 2.90 -8.53 16.25
N PRO A 116 4.14 -8.96 16.49
CA PRO A 116 5.03 -9.43 15.43
C PRO A 116 4.46 -10.59 14.60
N TYR A 117 3.74 -11.50 15.24
CA TYR A 117 3.12 -12.65 14.54
C TYR A 117 1.92 -12.21 13.71
N VAL A 118 1.07 -11.36 14.25
CA VAL A 118 -0.12 -10.84 13.55
C VAL A 118 0.25 -9.97 12.35
N CYS A 119 1.36 -9.21 12.45
CA CYS A 119 1.86 -8.35 11.39
C CYS A 119 2.87 -9.02 10.45
N ALA A 120 3.15 -10.31 10.61
CA ALA A 120 4.19 -11.03 9.86
C ALA A 120 5.57 -10.33 9.90
N GLN A 121 5.93 -9.73 11.04
CA GLN A 121 7.14 -8.95 11.20
C GLN A 121 8.40 -9.81 10.98
N GLY A 122 9.32 -9.29 10.18
CA GLY A 122 10.59 -9.95 9.92
C GLY A 122 10.55 -11.07 8.88
N HIS A 123 9.41 -11.27 8.21
CA HIS A 123 9.33 -12.14 7.03
C HIS A 123 9.99 -11.45 5.83
N TYR A 124 10.41 -12.24 4.85
CA TYR A 124 10.98 -11.78 3.57
C TYR A 124 12.16 -10.80 3.72
N ARG A 125 13.00 -11.01 4.73
CA ARG A 125 14.24 -10.25 4.90
C ARG A 125 15.41 -10.95 4.21
N ALA A 126 16.23 -10.16 3.53
CA ALA A 126 17.50 -10.64 3.03
C ALA A 126 18.41 -11.07 4.22
N GLN A 127 19.16 -12.16 4.04
CA GLN A 127 20.12 -12.61 5.05
C GLN A 127 21.30 -11.62 5.18
N ASN A 128 21.63 -10.93 4.09
CA ASN A 128 22.64 -9.88 4.08
C ASN A 128 21.96 -8.52 4.30
N ALA A 129 22.48 -7.74 5.26
CA ALA A 129 21.89 -6.47 5.68
C ALA A 129 21.85 -5.38 4.58
N PHE A 130 22.52 -5.60 3.45
CA PHE A 130 22.66 -4.62 2.38
C PHE A 130 21.80 -4.88 1.15
N ASP A 131 21.15 -6.04 1.05
CA ASP A 131 20.39 -6.43 -0.14
C ASP A 131 18.91 -6.60 0.16
N SER A 132 18.07 -6.01 -0.68
CA SER A 132 16.63 -6.27 -0.70
C SER A 132 16.35 -7.57 -1.48
N LEU A 133 15.45 -8.42 -0.97
CA LEU A 133 14.94 -9.58 -1.72
C LEU A 133 14.18 -9.13 -2.96
N ALA A 134 13.43 -8.03 -2.88
CA ALA A 134 12.74 -7.46 -4.02
C ALA A 134 13.73 -7.02 -5.10
N LYS A 135 14.86 -6.38 -4.71
CA LYS A 135 15.95 -6.04 -5.63
C LYS A 135 16.47 -7.27 -6.35
N ALA A 136 16.92 -8.26 -5.59
CA ALA A 136 17.52 -9.47 -6.16
C ALA A 136 16.58 -10.19 -7.14
N TRP A 137 15.30 -10.30 -6.78
CA TRP A 137 14.27 -10.92 -7.62
C TRP A 137 14.00 -10.12 -8.88
N CYS A 138 13.76 -8.82 -8.76
CA CYS A 138 13.42 -7.96 -9.89
C CYS A 138 14.58 -7.79 -10.87
N GLU A 139 15.81 -7.57 -10.38
CA GLU A 139 17.00 -7.47 -11.24
C GLU A 139 17.26 -8.78 -12.00
N ALA A 140 17.09 -9.94 -11.34
CA ALA A 140 17.24 -11.25 -12.00
C ALA A 140 16.18 -11.46 -13.12
N LEU A 141 15.05 -10.79 -13.05
CA LEU A 141 13.98 -10.83 -14.06
C LEU A 141 14.08 -9.69 -15.09
N GLY A 142 15.13 -8.87 -15.02
CA GLY A 142 15.35 -7.78 -15.99
C GLY A 142 14.62 -6.49 -15.71
N PHE A 143 14.10 -6.31 -14.49
CA PHE A 143 13.55 -5.02 -14.05
C PHE A 143 14.67 -4.02 -13.78
N LYS A 144 14.42 -2.76 -14.11
CA LYS A 144 15.23 -1.66 -13.60
C LYS A 144 14.83 -1.40 -12.14
N TYR A 145 15.77 -1.63 -11.22
CA TYR A 145 15.54 -1.42 -9.81
C TYR A 145 16.06 -0.06 -9.35
N MET A 146 15.25 0.61 -8.55
CA MET A 146 15.59 1.84 -7.84
C MET A 146 15.12 1.74 -6.39
N SER A 147 15.80 2.44 -5.49
CA SER A 147 15.39 2.52 -4.07
C SER A 147 15.44 3.94 -3.55
N ALA A 148 14.64 4.19 -2.51
CA ALA A 148 14.64 5.43 -1.75
C ALA A 148 14.36 5.15 -0.28
N SER A 149 15.15 5.74 0.63
CA SER A 149 15.00 5.65 2.09
C SER A 149 14.68 7.02 2.72
N SER A 150 14.50 8.03 1.89
CA SER A 150 14.13 9.39 2.30
C SER A 150 13.23 10.05 1.27
N LYS A 151 12.49 11.08 1.71
CA LYS A 151 11.68 11.91 0.81
C LYS A 151 12.53 12.54 -0.30
N GLN A 152 13.75 12.94 0.00
CA GLN A 152 14.64 13.56 -0.97
C GLN A 152 15.03 12.54 -2.04
N GLU A 153 15.50 11.36 -1.67
CA GLU A 153 15.83 10.27 -2.60
C GLU A 153 14.63 9.88 -3.46
N TYR A 154 13.44 9.76 -2.84
CA TYR A 154 12.22 9.49 -3.59
C TYR A 154 11.96 10.54 -4.69
N LEU A 155 12.08 11.82 -4.37
CA LEU A 155 11.88 12.90 -5.34
C LEU A 155 12.93 12.90 -6.45
N GLU A 156 14.16 12.51 -6.14
CA GLU A 156 15.25 12.36 -7.13
C GLU A 156 15.02 11.17 -8.09
N ARG A 157 14.39 10.08 -7.60
CA ARG A 157 14.07 8.91 -8.43
C ARG A 157 12.79 9.06 -9.24
N LEU A 158 11.91 9.94 -8.80
CA LEU A 158 10.56 10.06 -9.37
C LEU A 158 10.54 10.36 -10.88
N PRO A 159 11.36 11.28 -11.44
CA PRO A 159 11.37 11.55 -12.88
C PRO A 159 11.67 10.32 -13.72
N GLU A 160 12.61 9.49 -13.29
CA GLU A 160 12.97 8.25 -13.97
C GLU A 160 11.89 7.17 -13.81
N PHE A 161 11.31 7.06 -12.63
CA PHE A 161 10.19 6.13 -12.36
C PHE A 161 8.97 6.44 -13.23
N LEU A 162 8.68 7.72 -13.46
CA LEU A 162 7.53 8.20 -14.23
C LEU A 162 7.79 8.26 -15.75
N THR A 163 9.01 7.92 -16.21
CA THR A 163 9.30 7.99 -17.65
C THR A 163 8.34 7.13 -18.47
N THR A 164 7.87 7.69 -19.57
CA THR A 164 7.05 6.96 -20.54
C THR A 164 7.89 6.10 -21.49
N GLN A 165 9.21 6.30 -21.47
CA GLN A 165 10.14 5.58 -22.33
C GLN A 165 11.11 4.77 -21.49
N SER A 166 10.97 3.46 -21.56
CA SER A 166 11.86 2.51 -20.90
C SER A 166 11.82 1.19 -21.66
N ASP A 167 12.97 0.56 -21.79
CA ASP A 167 13.10 -0.75 -22.44
C ASP A 167 12.83 -1.91 -21.48
N SER A 168 12.60 -1.61 -20.21
CA SER A 168 12.33 -2.58 -19.15
C SER A 168 11.29 -2.07 -18.15
N PRO A 169 10.56 -2.95 -17.46
CA PRO A 169 9.73 -2.57 -16.33
C PRO A 169 10.59 -1.96 -15.22
N ILE A 170 10.00 -1.06 -14.43
CA ILE A 170 10.72 -0.34 -13.38
C ILE A 170 10.07 -0.61 -12.02
N ILE A 171 10.90 -0.87 -11.01
CA ILE A 171 10.49 -0.91 -9.61
C ILE A 171 11.20 0.19 -8.83
N LEU A 172 10.44 0.95 -8.04
CA LEU A 172 10.93 1.88 -7.03
C LEU A 172 10.54 1.35 -5.66
N GLU A 173 11.51 0.84 -4.91
CA GLU A 173 11.32 0.38 -3.54
C GLU A 173 11.58 1.52 -2.56
N CYS A 174 10.52 1.91 -1.83
CA CYS A 174 10.58 2.95 -0.80
C CYS A 174 10.66 2.28 0.57
N HIS A 175 11.80 2.43 1.23
CA HIS A 175 11.99 1.92 2.58
C HIS A 175 11.42 2.91 3.60
N THR A 176 10.46 2.45 4.39
CA THR A 176 9.84 3.18 5.49
C THR A 176 10.01 2.40 6.79
N THR A 177 9.53 2.96 7.89
CA THR A 177 9.44 2.24 9.16
C THR A 177 7.99 2.06 9.57
N PRO A 178 7.66 0.97 10.30
CA PRO A 178 6.30 0.75 10.80
C PRO A 178 5.77 1.90 11.66
N ASP A 179 6.66 2.57 12.40
CA ASP A 179 6.29 3.68 13.27
C ASP A 179 5.97 4.95 12.45
N ASP A 180 6.77 5.25 11.42
CA ASP A 180 6.50 6.37 10.52
C ASP A 180 5.19 6.18 9.76
N ASP A 181 4.93 4.98 9.26
CA ASP A 181 3.70 4.66 8.53
C ASP A 181 2.46 4.74 9.44
N SER A 182 2.55 4.23 10.66
CA SER A 182 1.46 4.35 11.65
C SER A 182 1.19 5.80 12.03
N GLN A 183 2.24 6.62 12.22
CA GLN A 183 2.09 8.05 12.51
C GLN A 183 1.49 8.79 11.32
N ALA A 184 1.96 8.53 10.10
CA ALA A 184 1.42 9.13 8.88
C ALA A 184 -0.05 8.76 8.67
N GLY A 185 -0.41 7.48 8.83
CA GLY A 185 -1.79 7.01 8.75
C GLY A 185 -2.70 7.66 9.80
N GLY A 186 -2.21 7.81 11.02
CA GLY A 186 -2.91 8.54 12.08
C GLY A 186 -3.11 10.02 11.77
N ALA A 187 -2.07 10.68 11.23
CA ALA A 187 -2.14 12.09 10.84
C ALA A 187 -3.14 12.33 9.69
N LEU A 188 -3.15 11.45 8.69
CA LEU A 188 -4.10 11.54 7.57
C LEU A 188 -5.57 11.47 8.05
N GLN A 189 -5.87 10.61 9.04
CA GLN A 189 -7.22 10.52 9.60
C GLN A 189 -7.66 11.80 10.32
N LEU A 190 -6.71 12.58 10.86
CA LEU A 190 -7.02 13.84 11.54
C LEU A 190 -7.34 14.98 10.57
N LEU A 191 -7.07 14.81 9.27
CA LEU A 191 -7.46 15.76 8.24
C LEU A 191 -8.97 15.74 7.97
N ASP A 192 -9.65 14.62 8.27
CA ASP A 192 -11.11 14.52 8.18
C ASP A 192 -11.75 15.04 9.47
N GLN A 193 -12.23 16.29 9.42
CA GLN A 193 -12.87 16.95 10.57
C GLN A 193 -14.16 16.27 11.01
N ASP A 194 -14.92 15.69 10.10
CA ASP A 194 -16.14 14.94 10.42
C ASP A 194 -15.81 13.66 11.19
N TYR A 195 -14.76 12.96 10.77
CA TYR A 195 -14.26 11.80 11.49
C TYR A 195 -13.77 12.19 12.90
N VAL A 196 -12.99 13.24 13.02
CA VAL A 196 -12.48 13.75 14.31
C VAL A 196 -13.63 14.09 15.26
N ASN A 197 -14.66 14.79 14.77
CA ASN A 197 -15.82 15.17 15.55
C ASN A 197 -16.66 13.95 15.99
N LYS A 198 -16.89 13.01 15.09
CA LYS A 198 -17.57 11.73 15.40
C LYS A 198 -16.78 10.90 16.40
N LYS A 199 -15.46 10.87 16.31
CA LYS A 199 -14.59 10.18 17.26
C LYS A 199 -14.66 10.81 18.63
N LYS A 200 -14.54 12.14 18.76
CA LYS A 200 -14.68 12.87 20.02
C LYS A 200 -16.02 12.60 20.67
N LEU A 201 -17.11 12.64 19.92
CA LEU A 201 -18.46 12.33 20.42
C LEU A 201 -18.57 10.88 20.91
N LYS A 202 -18.03 9.94 20.14
CA LYS A 202 -18.04 8.52 20.53
C LYS A 202 -17.22 8.24 21.79
N ASP A 203 -16.07 8.90 21.94
CA ASP A 203 -15.23 8.76 23.12
C ASP A 203 -15.88 9.42 24.36
N ALA A 204 -16.53 10.57 24.18
CA ALA A 204 -17.33 11.20 25.25
C ALA A 204 -18.49 10.29 25.70
N ILE A 205 -19.22 9.68 24.79
CA ILE A 205 -20.28 8.72 25.08
C ILE A 205 -19.74 7.49 25.83
N LYS A 206 -18.62 6.93 25.42
CA LYS A 206 -18.00 5.78 26.08
C LYS A 206 -17.56 6.09 27.53
N ASN A 207 -17.11 7.32 27.78
CA ASN A 207 -16.69 7.73 29.12
C ASN A 207 -17.84 7.95 30.10
N VAL A 208 -19.07 8.12 29.59
CA VAL A 208 -20.26 8.43 30.40
C VAL A 208 -21.22 7.23 30.47
N VAL A 209 -21.26 6.38 29.46
CA VAL A 209 -22.21 5.27 29.35
C VAL A 209 -21.53 3.94 29.68
N PRO A 210 -22.07 3.16 30.63
CA PRO A 210 -21.54 1.84 30.99
C PRO A 210 -21.50 0.88 29.75
N ASP A 211 -20.48 0.04 29.68
CA ASP A 211 -20.28 -0.91 28.57
C ASP A 211 -21.46 -1.85 28.32
N SER A 212 -22.20 -2.21 29.36
CA SER A 212 -23.42 -3.01 29.27
C SER A 212 -24.50 -2.34 28.44
N MET A 213 -24.70 -1.03 28.62
CA MET A 213 -25.68 -0.26 27.84
C MET A 213 -25.24 -0.06 26.38
N LEU A 214 -23.94 0.12 26.14
CA LEU A 214 -23.39 0.23 24.80
C LEU A 214 -23.53 -1.08 24.00
N ARG A 215 -23.38 -2.23 24.63
CA ARG A 215 -23.62 -3.55 24.03
C ARG A 215 -25.09 -3.75 23.65
N THR A 216 -26.00 -3.39 24.56
CA THR A 216 -27.45 -3.49 24.30
C THR A 216 -27.89 -2.61 23.14
N ALA A 217 -27.43 -1.36 23.08
CA ALA A 217 -27.73 -0.45 21.98
C ALA A 217 -27.21 -0.96 20.63
N LYS A 218 -26.00 -1.53 20.58
CA LYS A 218 -25.45 -2.18 19.37
C LYS A 218 -26.31 -3.36 18.89
N THR A 219 -26.77 -4.20 19.80
CA THR A 219 -27.61 -5.36 19.48
C THR A 219 -28.97 -4.94 18.92
N ILE A 220 -29.55 -3.84 19.42
CA ILE A 220 -30.80 -3.29 18.89
C ILE A 220 -30.62 -2.70 17.49
N LEU A 221 -29.52 -1.96 17.25
CA LEU A 221 -29.24 -1.33 15.96
C LEU A 221 -28.84 -2.33 14.86
N SER A 222 -28.26 -3.47 15.23
CA SER A 222 -27.86 -4.52 14.27
C SER A 222 -29.04 -5.41 13.81
N ARG A 223 -30.23 -5.23 14.39
CA ARG A 223 -31.46 -5.98 14.05
C ARG A 223 -32.39 -5.22 13.10
N LYS A 224 -31.97 -4.04 12.64
CA LYS A 224 -32.61 -3.26 11.56
C LYS A 224 -31.73 -3.32 10.29
#